data_8c1d0621cd1ad29f359a6fa25952fd3a
#
_entry.id   8c1d0621cd1ad29f359a6fa25952fd3a
#
_cell.length_a   1.000
_cell.length_b   1.000
_cell.length_c   1.000
_cell.angle_alpha   90.00
_cell.angle_beta   90.00
_cell.angle_gamma   90.00
#
_symmetry.space_group_name_H-M   'P 1'
#
loop_
_entity.id
_entity.type
_entity.pdbx_description
1 polymer ?
#
loop_
_entity_poly.entity_id
_entity_poly.type
_entity_poly.pdbx_seq_one_letter_code
_entity_poly.pdbx_strand_id
1 'polypeptide(L)'
;MTEKDRGFSFRGLFFRDAQAAQNAPEESRTKETPVYTPPSQGTFMTTPTPVSYGGVPEQSLVEDFVQRLQNLINQNNQPGFDFLEFTESLFEEKQNPGPEVYKTVFRIAQKIDKSLTPAKLLQSSMFYKDMVQKTAEGEIAKGESKKQGLESEKNNERNTLDTSLKDVSLKIQQLTRQIQELQNQEVGLNNQLMAIDQKYAGQFIDIERKINAIRNAKEQVIVSIVDIEAGIKMNLS
;
A
#
# COMPACT_ATOMS: atom_id res chain seq x y z
N MET A 1 27.74 -39.75 12.74
CA MET A 1 27.15 -38.53 13.36
C MET A 1 27.68 -37.34 12.59
N THR A 2 26.91 -36.85 11.64
CA THR A 2 27.31 -35.78 10.74
C THR A 2 26.78 -34.47 11.32
N GLU A 3 27.69 -33.63 11.74
CA GLU A 3 27.43 -32.26 12.17
C GLU A 3 26.98 -31.44 10.94
N LYS A 4 25.76 -30.96 11.00
CA LYS A 4 25.13 -30.18 9.94
C LYS A 4 25.55 -28.72 10.15
N ASP A 5 26.53 -28.27 9.35
CA ASP A 5 26.90 -26.86 9.21
C ASP A 5 25.65 -26.00 8.98
N ARG A 6 25.24 -25.28 10.03
CA ARG A 6 24.27 -24.19 9.89
C ARG A 6 25.02 -22.93 9.45
N GLY A 7 25.33 -22.86 8.19
CA GLY A 7 25.81 -21.63 7.58
C GLY A 7 24.78 -20.52 7.76
N PHE A 8 25.09 -19.56 8.62
CA PHE A 8 24.28 -18.38 8.84
C PHE A 8 24.37 -17.49 7.59
N SER A 9 23.30 -17.41 6.83
CA SER A 9 23.25 -16.62 5.60
C SER A 9 23.10 -15.14 5.93
N PHE A 10 24.03 -14.33 5.50
CA PHE A 10 24.05 -12.87 5.55
C PHE A 10 22.77 -12.23 4.95
N ARG A 11 22.11 -12.96 4.04
CA ARG A 11 20.86 -12.57 3.40
C ARG A 11 19.70 -12.40 4.37
N GLY A 12 19.63 -13.19 5.43
CA GLY A 12 18.53 -13.15 6.40
C GLY A 12 18.56 -11.97 7.39
N LEU A 13 19.69 -11.27 7.53
CA LEU A 13 19.80 -10.16 8.49
C LEU A 13 19.38 -8.83 7.90
N PHE A 14 19.59 -8.63 6.60
CA PHE A 14 19.24 -7.40 5.88
C PHE A 14 18.03 -7.54 4.95
N PHE A 15 17.59 -8.77 4.67
CA PHE A 15 16.53 -9.07 3.72
C PHE A 15 15.52 -10.02 4.37
N ARG A 16 14.62 -9.49 5.19
CA ARG A 16 13.38 -10.19 5.48
C ARG A 16 12.55 -10.10 4.21
N ASP A 17 12.44 -11.23 3.49
CA ASP A 17 11.62 -11.34 2.30
C ASP A 17 10.19 -10.91 2.63
N ALA A 18 9.66 -9.96 1.86
CA ALA A 18 8.29 -9.47 1.92
C ALA A 18 7.26 -10.50 1.38
N GLN A 19 7.57 -11.79 1.48
CA GLN A 19 6.78 -12.88 0.88
C GLN A 19 5.96 -13.72 1.88
N ALA A 20 5.75 -13.25 3.10
CA ALA A 20 4.95 -13.94 4.12
C ALA A 20 3.54 -13.39 4.33
N ALA A 21 2.95 -12.69 3.34
CA ALA A 21 1.60 -12.13 3.43
C ALA A 21 0.62 -12.71 2.38
N GLN A 22 0.76 -13.96 1.98
CA GLN A 22 -0.22 -14.64 1.12
C GLN A 22 -0.63 -15.98 1.69
N ASN A 23 -1.34 -16.00 2.80
CA ASN A 23 -2.22 -17.10 3.20
C ASN A 23 -3.12 -16.61 4.34
N ALA A 24 -4.22 -15.94 3.98
CA ALA A 24 -5.39 -15.81 4.84
C ALA A 24 -6.53 -16.60 4.20
N PRO A 25 -7.31 -17.40 4.96
CA PRO A 25 -8.36 -18.26 4.41
C PRO A 25 -9.54 -17.44 3.91
N GLU A 26 -10.06 -17.87 2.76
CA GLU A 26 -11.26 -17.36 2.11
C GLU A 26 -12.49 -17.69 2.94
N GLU A 27 -13.06 -16.70 3.64
CA GLU A 27 -14.39 -16.83 4.23
C GLU A 27 -15.47 -16.47 3.21
N SER A 28 -16.42 -17.38 3.07
CA SER A 28 -17.55 -17.37 2.15
C SER A 28 -18.39 -16.09 2.25
N ARG A 29 -18.46 -15.33 1.16
CA ARG A 29 -19.35 -14.17 1.00
C ARG A 29 -20.74 -14.64 0.59
N THR A 30 -21.69 -14.55 1.50
CA THR A 30 -23.13 -14.48 1.22
C THR A 30 -23.42 -13.19 0.43
N LYS A 31 -24.12 -13.33 -0.71
CA LYS A 31 -24.56 -12.22 -1.55
C LYS A 31 -25.72 -11.49 -0.85
N GLU A 32 -25.46 -10.36 -0.23
CA GLU A 32 -26.47 -9.38 0.10
C GLU A 32 -26.46 -8.25 -0.91
N THR A 33 -27.65 -7.97 -1.47
CA THR A 33 -27.89 -6.84 -2.38
C THR A 33 -27.64 -5.53 -1.66
N PRO A 34 -26.88 -4.59 -2.23
CA PRO A 34 -26.58 -3.32 -1.56
C PRO A 34 -27.82 -2.42 -1.56
N VAL A 35 -28.39 -2.19 -0.38
CA VAL A 35 -29.26 -1.05 -0.14
C VAL A 35 -28.39 0.21 -0.13
N TYR A 36 -28.59 1.08 -1.11
CA TYR A 36 -27.89 2.36 -1.22
C TYR A 36 -28.34 3.29 -0.08
N THR A 37 -27.51 3.43 0.94
CA THR A 37 -27.61 4.53 1.91
C THR A 37 -26.65 5.63 1.44
N PRO A 38 -27.09 6.90 1.32
CA PRO A 38 -26.21 7.99 0.96
C PRO A 38 -25.12 8.14 2.02
N PRO A 39 -23.83 8.37 1.64
CA PRO A 39 -22.76 8.51 2.58
C PRO A 39 -22.97 9.78 3.43
N SER A 40 -23.20 9.59 4.72
CA SER A 40 -22.98 10.67 5.68
C SER A 40 -21.52 11.11 5.58
N GLN A 41 -21.29 12.42 5.47
CA GLN A 41 -19.97 13.03 5.41
C GLN A 41 -19.21 12.74 6.72
N GLY A 42 -18.61 11.57 6.81
CA GLY A 42 -17.68 11.20 7.85
C GLY A 42 -16.27 11.42 7.32
N THR A 43 -15.60 12.41 7.85
CA THR A 43 -14.18 12.68 7.67
C THR A 43 -13.38 11.48 8.17
N PHE A 44 -13.12 10.50 7.29
CA PHE A 44 -12.11 9.47 7.56
C PHE A 44 -10.74 10.00 7.20
N MET A 45 -10.24 10.94 8.00
CA MET A 45 -8.81 11.12 8.11
C MET A 45 -8.30 10.13 9.16
N THR A 46 -8.14 8.87 8.77
CA THR A 46 -7.25 7.97 9.51
C THR A 46 -5.84 8.47 9.25
N THR A 47 -5.31 9.25 10.18
CA THR A 47 -3.88 9.50 10.25
C THR A 47 -3.20 8.14 10.28
N PRO A 48 -2.28 7.82 9.36
CA PRO A 48 -1.54 6.58 9.43
C PRO A 48 -0.82 6.54 10.77
N THR A 49 -1.13 5.54 11.59
CA THR A 49 -0.42 5.28 12.84
C THR A 49 1.06 5.15 12.48
N PRO A 50 1.98 5.90 13.11
CA PRO A 50 3.39 5.76 12.81
C PRO A 50 3.79 4.32 13.11
N VAL A 51 4.20 3.60 12.09
CA VAL A 51 4.72 2.24 12.22
C VAL A 51 6.02 2.38 13.00
N SER A 52 6.02 1.98 14.27
CA SER A 52 7.22 1.87 15.07
C SER A 52 8.07 0.76 14.46
N TYR A 53 9.09 1.13 13.73
CA TYR A 53 10.14 0.20 13.32
C TYR A 53 10.92 -0.15 14.57
N GLY A 54 10.57 -1.27 15.22
CA GLY A 54 11.39 -1.90 16.24
C GLY A 54 12.69 -2.38 15.59
N GLY A 55 13.64 -1.47 15.37
CA GLY A 55 14.96 -1.81 14.86
C GLY A 55 15.72 -2.60 15.91
N VAL A 56 16.56 -3.55 15.46
CA VAL A 56 17.58 -4.16 16.30
C VAL A 56 18.42 -3.04 16.91
N PRO A 57 18.74 -3.06 18.21
CA PRO A 57 19.57 -2.03 18.82
C PRO A 57 20.88 -1.87 18.04
N GLU A 58 21.29 -0.65 17.76
CA GLU A 58 22.52 -0.35 17.00
C GLU A 58 23.75 -1.04 17.59
N GLN A 59 23.83 -1.10 18.93
CA GLN A 59 24.88 -1.79 19.65
C GLN A 59 25.00 -3.27 19.27
N SER A 60 23.87 -3.98 19.17
CA SER A 60 23.84 -5.39 18.77
C SER A 60 24.29 -5.60 17.31
N LEU A 61 23.98 -4.67 16.41
CA LEU A 61 24.46 -4.72 15.02
C LEU A 61 25.97 -4.52 14.94
N VAL A 62 26.50 -3.60 15.74
CA VAL A 62 27.96 -3.37 15.83
C VAL A 62 28.68 -4.62 16.35
N GLU A 63 28.17 -5.22 17.41
CA GLU A 63 28.75 -6.45 18.00
C GLU A 63 28.75 -7.61 17.00
N ASP A 64 27.65 -7.83 16.32
CA ASP A 64 27.54 -8.85 15.26
C ASP A 64 28.55 -8.61 14.12
N PHE A 65 28.71 -7.35 13.73
CA PHE A 65 29.63 -7.01 12.65
C PHE A 65 31.08 -7.15 13.07
N VAL A 66 31.44 -6.75 14.31
CA VAL A 66 32.76 -6.96 14.89
C VAL A 66 33.09 -8.45 14.92
N GLN A 67 32.19 -9.30 15.40
CA GLN A 67 32.38 -10.74 15.44
C GLN A 67 32.64 -11.36 14.07
N ARG A 68 31.92 -10.87 13.03
CA ARG A 68 32.16 -11.32 11.64
C ARG A 68 33.51 -10.93 11.10
N LEU A 69 33.96 -9.71 11.40
CA LEU A 69 35.27 -9.25 10.97
C LEU A 69 36.38 -10.03 11.70
N GLN A 70 36.20 -10.35 13.00
CA GLN A 70 37.11 -11.22 13.74
C GLN A 70 37.16 -12.62 13.12
N ASN A 71 36.01 -13.21 12.80
CA ASN A 71 35.98 -14.52 12.14
C ASN A 71 36.65 -14.48 10.77
N LEU A 72 36.48 -13.39 10.00
CA LEU A 72 37.17 -13.20 8.72
C LEU A 72 38.68 -13.20 8.89
N ILE A 73 39.18 -12.48 9.89
CA ILE A 73 40.62 -12.43 10.24
C ILE A 73 41.12 -13.85 10.55
N ASN A 74 40.45 -14.56 11.46
CA ASN A 74 40.84 -15.89 11.88
C ASN A 74 40.83 -16.92 10.72
N GLN A 75 39.86 -16.83 9.78
CA GLN A 75 39.77 -17.69 8.60
C GLN A 75 40.88 -17.44 7.59
N ASN A 76 41.48 -16.27 7.60
CA ASN A 76 42.53 -15.84 6.67
C ASN A 76 43.89 -15.71 7.39
N ASN A 77 44.06 -16.41 8.50
CA ASN A 77 45.35 -16.43 9.23
C ASN A 77 46.49 -16.85 8.31
N GLN A 78 47.54 -16.06 8.25
CA GLN A 78 48.72 -16.35 7.45
C GLN A 78 49.56 -17.47 8.08
N PRO A 79 50.17 -18.35 7.29
CA PRO A 79 51.01 -19.42 7.87
C PRO A 79 52.26 -18.88 8.52
N GLY A 80 52.56 -19.36 9.74
CA GLY A 80 53.74 -19.00 10.52
C GLY A 80 53.41 -18.09 11.71
N PHE A 81 54.43 -17.53 12.34
CA PHE A 81 54.25 -16.57 13.41
C PHE A 81 54.08 -15.17 12.82
N ASP A 82 52.89 -14.65 12.89
CA ASP A 82 52.54 -13.37 12.29
C ASP A 82 51.94 -12.36 13.31
N PHE A 83 51.20 -11.39 12.82
CA PHE A 83 50.55 -10.39 13.67
C PHE A 83 49.49 -10.96 14.59
N LEU A 84 48.77 -12.04 14.20
CA LEU A 84 47.73 -12.62 15.06
C LEU A 84 48.33 -13.34 16.24
N GLU A 85 49.30 -14.25 16.05
CA GLU A 85 49.96 -14.97 17.11
C GLU A 85 50.71 -14.01 18.01
N PHE A 86 51.29 -12.94 17.45
CA PHE A 86 51.93 -11.89 18.25
C PHE A 86 50.91 -11.17 19.13
N THR A 87 49.73 -10.85 18.60
CA THR A 87 48.67 -10.16 19.33
C THR A 87 48.09 -11.06 20.44
N GLU A 88 47.79 -12.31 20.12
CA GLU A 88 47.37 -13.30 21.13
C GLU A 88 48.34 -13.39 22.29
N SER A 89 49.61 -13.56 22.00
CA SER A 89 50.67 -13.63 23.02
C SER A 89 50.81 -12.32 23.84
N LEU A 90 50.48 -11.17 23.25
CA LEU A 90 50.49 -9.89 23.97
C LEU A 90 49.36 -9.78 24.99
N PHE A 91 48.18 -10.29 24.65
CA PHE A 91 46.96 -10.11 25.45
C PHE A 91 46.66 -11.29 26.38
N GLU A 92 47.36 -12.43 26.25
CA GLU A 92 47.22 -13.56 27.18
C GLU A 92 47.46 -13.16 28.63
N GLU A 93 48.43 -12.26 28.87
CA GLU A 93 48.80 -11.89 30.22
C GLU A 93 48.18 -10.60 30.75
N LYS A 94 47.81 -9.64 29.91
CA LYS A 94 47.27 -8.33 30.30
C LYS A 94 46.45 -7.64 29.22
N GLN A 95 45.39 -6.98 29.68
CA GLN A 95 44.51 -6.17 28.78
C GLN A 95 45.20 -4.92 28.18
N ASN A 96 46.31 -4.43 28.80
CA ASN A 96 47.08 -3.29 28.31
C ASN A 96 48.58 -3.58 28.46
N PRO A 97 49.23 -4.23 27.48
CA PRO A 97 50.64 -4.54 27.53
C PRO A 97 51.49 -3.27 27.44
N GLY A 98 52.35 -3.06 28.44
CA GLY A 98 53.32 -1.97 28.41
C GLY A 98 54.50 -2.27 27.46
N PRO A 99 55.39 -1.29 27.16
CA PRO A 99 56.48 -1.43 26.18
C PRO A 99 57.41 -2.62 26.45
N GLU A 100 57.58 -3.00 27.68
CA GLU A 100 58.46 -4.14 28.05
C GLU A 100 57.82 -5.48 27.68
N VAL A 101 56.48 -5.57 27.73
CA VAL A 101 55.77 -6.78 27.30
C VAL A 101 55.95 -7.00 25.79
N TYR A 102 55.83 -5.96 24.96
CA TYR A 102 56.11 -6.02 23.54
C TYR A 102 57.51 -6.54 23.23
N LYS A 103 58.52 -6.02 23.93
CA LYS A 103 59.91 -6.48 23.75
C LYS A 103 60.10 -7.93 24.17
N THR A 104 59.42 -8.34 25.22
CA THR A 104 59.54 -9.70 25.76
C THR A 104 58.88 -10.70 24.82
N VAL A 105 57.62 -10.44 24.41
CA VAL A 105 56.87 -11.28 23.49
C VAL A 105 57.62 -11.37 22.16
N PHE A 106 58.10 -10.25 21.61
CA PHE A 106 58.87 -10.23 20.37
C PHE A 106 60.16 -11.09 20.47
N ARG A 107 60.84 -11.04 21.58
CA ARG A 107 62.08 -11.83 21.85
C ARG A 107 61.75 -13.34 21.94
N ILE A 108 60.62 -13.70 22.51
CA ILE A 108 60.13 -15.09 22.56
C ILE A 108 59.75 -15.56 21.15
N ALA A 109 58.95 -14.76 20.42
CA ALA A 109 58.55 -15.04 19.05
C ALA A 109 59.74 -15.26 18.10
N GLN A 110 60.83 -14.48 18.26
CA GLN A 110 62.06 -14.66 17.49
C GLN A 110 62.80 -15.96 17.80
N LYS A 111 62.55 -16.57 18.95
CA LYS A 111 63.11 -17.91 19.22
C LYS A 111 62.33 -19.00 18.48
N ILE A 112 61.06 -18.77 18.22
CA ILE A 112 60.17 -19.68 17.49
C ILE A 112 60.42 -19.50 15.98
N ASP A 113 60.35 -18.26 15.50
CA ASP A 113 60.66 -17.88 14.10
C ASP A 113 61.84 -16.90 14.04
N LYS A 114 63.02 -17.43 13.74
CA LYS A 114 64.27 -16.63 13.62
C LYS A 114 64.20 -15.59 12.50
N SER A 115 63.27 -15.73 11.54
CA SER A 115 63.09 -14.80 10.43
C SER A 115 62.16 -13.64 10.78
N LEU A 116 61.58 -13.65 12.01
CA LEU A 116 60.64 -12.64 12.43
C LEU A 116 61.34 -11.30 12.65
N THR A 117 60.77 -10.28 12.02
CA THR A 117 61.24 -8.90 12.16
C THR A 117 60.05 -7.99 12.47
N PRO A 118 60.25 -6.81 13.07
CA PRO A 118 59.18 -5.84 13.26
C PRO A 118 58.50 -5.45 11.92
N ALA A 119 59.30 -5.40 10.84
CA ALA A 119 58.77 -5.09 9.51
C ALA A 119 57.77 -6.18 9.00
N LYS A 120 58.07 -7.47 9.24
CA LYS A 120 57.12 -8.57 8.90
C LYS A 120 55.84 -8.48 9.71
N LEU A 121 55.87 -8.20 11.00
CA LEU A 121 54.70 -8.02 11.83
C LEU A 121 53.85 -6.84 11.34
N LEU A 122 54.48 -5.72 11.00
CA LEU A 122 53.75 -4.57 10.43
C LEU A 122 53.17 -4.89 9.08
N GLN A 123 53.87 -5.63 8.21
CA GLN A 123 53.35 -6.06 6.91
C GLN A 123 52.14 -6.98 7.06
N SER A 124 52.19 -7.94 7.98
CA SER A 124 51.08 -8.82 8.32
C SER A 124 49.89 -8.02 8.89
N SER A 125 50.13 -7.06 9.79
CA SER A 125 49.08 -6.19 10.31
C SER A 125 48.38 -5.37 9.19
N MET A 126 49.17 -4.88 8.23
CA MET A 126 48.60 -4.18 7.04
C MET A 126 47.70 -5.07 6.22
N PHE A 127 48.09 -6.34 5.99
CA PHE A 127 47.25 -7.30 5.28
C PHE A 127 45.89 -7.49 5.93
N TYR A 128 45.84 -7.70 7.25
CA TYR A 128 44.59 -7.86 7.98
C TYR A 128 43.75 -6.56 7.96
N LYS A 129 44.41 -5.41 8.15
CA LYS A 129 43.76 -4.10 8.08
C LYS A 129 43.09 -3.88 6.71
N ASP A 130 43.83 -4.12 5.64
CA ASP A 130 43.33 -3.94 4.27
C ASP A 130 42.16 -4.87 3.97
N MET A 131 42.23 -6.12 4.45
CA MET A 131 41.17 -7.11 4.30
C MET A 131 39.91 -6.67 5.04
N VAL A 132 40.00 -6.24 6.28
CA VAL A 132 38.88 -5.71 7.07
C VAL A 132 38.29 -4.48 6.40
N GLN A 133 39.13 -3.53 5.96
CA GLN A 133 38.69 -2.31 5.31
C GLN A 133 37.92 -2.59 4.02
N LYS A 134 38.47 -3.41 3.12
CA LYS A 134 37.80 -3.79 1.86
C LYS A 134 36.46 -4.49 2.09
N THR A 135 36.40 -5.37 3.09
CA THR A 135 35.14 -6.06 3.43
C THR A 135 34.11 -5.08 3.96
N ALA A 136 34.51 -4.21 4.89
CA ALA A 136 33.61 -3.20 5.45
C ALA A 136 33.11 -2.21 4.36
N GLU A 137 34.01 -1.71 3.54
CA GLU A 137 33.65 -0.81 2.42
C GLU A 137 32.68 -1.49 1.42
N GLY A 138 32.91 -2.77 1.13
CA GLY A 138 32.03 -3.54 0.27
C GLY A 138 30.61 -3.68 0.84
N GLU A 139 30.48 -3.91 2.14
CA GLU A 139 29.16 -4.00 2.79
C GLU A 139 28.46 -2.64 2.91
N ILE A 140 29.22 -1.57 3.18
CA ILE A 140 28.70 -0.20 3.17
C ILE A 140 28.15 0.16 1.79
N ALA A 141 28.91 -0.09 0.72
CA ALA A 141 28.49 0.21 -0.65
C ALA A 141 27.22 -0.57 -1.05
N LYS A 142 27.10 -1.83 -0.64
CA LYS A 142 25.87 -2.63 -0.83
C LYS A 142 24.67 -2.01 -0.09
N GLY A 143 24.88 -1.58 1.15
CA GLY A 143 23.86 -0.92 1.96
C GLY A 143 23.39 0.40 1.33
N GLU A 144 24.31 1.22 0.87
CA GLU A 144 24.02 2.49 0.18
C GLU A 144 23.25 2.28 -1.12
N SER A 145 23.67 1.32 -1.95
CA SER A 145 22.98 0.97 -3.19
C SER A 145 21.54 0.52 -2.93
N LYS A 146 21.34 -0.30 -1.89
CA LYS A 146 20.00 -0.72 -1.49
C LYS A 146 19.14 0.45 -1.01
N LYS A 147 19.71 1.35 -0.20
CA LYS A 147 19.02 2.56 0.27
C LYS A 147 18.57 3.42 -0.91
N GLN A 148 19.42 3.62 -1.90
CA GLN A 148 19.07 4.36 -3.12
C GLN A 148 17.94 3.67 -3.93
N GLY A 149 17.99 2.34 -4.05
CA GLY A 149 16.93 1.56 -4.68
C GLY A 149 15.57 1.77 -4.01
N LEU A 150 15.52 1.60 -2.68
CA LEU A 150 14.30 1.82 -1.90
C LEU A 150 13.78 3.26 -1.98
N GLU A 151 14.67 4.24 -2.03
CA GLU A 151 14.28 5.65 -2.18
C GLU A 151 13.67 5.92 -3.57
N SER A 152 14.21 5.31 -4.62
CA SER A 152 13.64 5.36 -5.96
C SER A 152 12.26 4.70 -6.04
N GLU A 153 12.12 3.50 -5.48
CA GLU A 153 10.83 2.80 -5.41
C GLU A 153 9.78 3.63 -4.68
N LYS A 154 10.12 4.14 -3.49
CA LYS A 154 9.24 5.02 -2.70
C LYS A 154 8.77 6.25 -3.50
N ASN A 155 9.69 6.88 -4.23
CA ASN A 155 9.36 8.05 -5.04
C ASN A 155 8.46 7.69 -6.22
N ASN A 156 8.69 6.55 -6.87
CA ASN A 156 7.85 6.05 -7.96
C ASN A 156 6.43 5.73 -7.48
N GLU A 157 6.30 5.01 -6.34
CA GLU A 157 4.99 4.73 -5.74
C GLU A 157 4.25 6.02 -5.37
N ARG A 158 4.95 6.97 -4.76
CA ARG A 158 4.38 8.27 -4.40
C ARG A 158 3.85 9.02 -5.61
N ASN A 159 4.62 9.07 -6.70
CA ASN A 159 4.22 9.73 -7.94
C ASN A 159 3.00 9.04 -8.58
N THR A 160 2.97 7.71 -8.56
CA THR A 160 1.83 6.92 -9.07
C THR A 160 0.56 7.20 -8.27
N LEU A 161 0.67 7.22 -6.94
CA LEU A 161 -0.47 7.54 -6.06
C LEU A 161 -0.95 8.98 -6.24
N ASP A 162 -0.03 9.95 -6.37
CA ASP A 162 -0.38 11.37 -6.60
C ASP A 162 -1.13 11.54 -7.93
N THR A 163 -0.67 10.88 -8.98
CA THR A 163 -1.37 10.87 -10.28
C THR A 163 -2.77 10.26 -10.15
N SER A 164 -2.88 9.10 -9.49
CA SER A 164 -4.18 8.45 -9.28
C SER A 164 -5.14 9.30 -8.45
N LEU A 165 -4.65 10.00 -7.43
CA LEU A 165 -5.45 10.94 -6.64
C LEU A 165 -5.99 12.10 -7.49
N LYS A 166 -5.17 12.65 -8.40
CA LYS A 166 -5.58 13.71 -9.33
C LYS A 166 -6.68 13.22 -10.26
N ASP A 167 -6.52 12.03 -10.84
CA ASP A 167 -7.50 11.43 -11.74
C ASP A 167 -8.83 11.16 -11.04
N VAL A 168 -8.80 10.62 -9.82
CA VAL A 168 -10.01 10.41 -9.00
C VAL A 168 -10.69 11.75 -8.67
N SER A 169 -9.91 12.78 -8.32
CA SER A 169 -10.46 14.12 -8.05
C SER A 169 -11.16 14.73 -9.26
N LEU A 170 -10.55 14.61 -10.45
CA LEU A 170 -11.17 15.07 -11.70
C LEU A 170 -12.47 14.31 -12.00
N LYS A 171 -12.47 13.00 -11.79
CA LYS A 171 -13.66 12.17 -11.99
C LYS A 171 -14.79 12.53 -11.02
N ILE A 172 -14.47 12.80 -9.76
CA ILE A 172 -15.44 13.29 -8.77
C ILE A 172 -16.06 14.60 -9.23
N GLN A 173 -15.26 15.56 -9.70
CA GLN A 173 -15.77 16.83 -10.22
C GLN A 173 -16.71 16.63 -11.43
N GLN A 174 -16.33 15.75 -12.35
CA GLN A 174 -17.16 15.43 -13.52
C GLN A 174 -18.49 14.79 -13.11
N LEU A 175 -18.47 13.82 -12.22
CA LEU A 175 -19.69 13.17 -11.71
C LEU A 175 -20.58 14.14 -10.95
N THR A 176 -20.02 15.05 -10.18
CA THR A 176 -20.77 16.08 -9.47
C THR A 176 -21.54 16.99 -10.44
N ARG A 177 -20.90 17.40 -11.56
CA ARG A 177 -21.57 18.17 -12.62
C ARG A 177 -22.71 17.38 -13.25
N GLN A 178 -22.48 16.10 -13.57
CA GLN A 178 -23.52 15.24 -14.15
C GLN A 178 -24.72 15.05 -13.21
N ILE A 179 -24.48 14.88 -11.91
CA ILE A 179 -25.54 14.80 -10.91
C ILE A 179 -26.37 16.09 -10.91
N GLN A 180 -25.74 17.26 -10.95
CA GLN A 180 -26.44 18.53 -10.96
C GLN A 180 -27.29 18.74 -12.23
N GLU A 181 -26.79 18.29 -13.37
CA GLU A 181 -27.49 18.32 -14.64
C GLU A 181 -28.72 17.39 -14.64
N LEU A 182 -28.58 16.16 -14.14
CA LEU A 182 -29.67 15.22 -13.96
C LEU A 182 -30.74 15.72 -12.97
N GLN A 183 -30.35 16.33 -11.87
CA GLN A 183 -31.29 16.96 -10.93
C GLN A 183 -32.10 18.08 -11.57
N ASN A 184 -31.47 18.93 -12.38
CA ASN A 184 -32.17 19.97 -13.12
C ASN A 184 -33.16 19.37 -14.14
N GLN A 185 -32.79 18.29 -14.83
CA GLN A 185 -33.69 17.58 -15.75
C GLN A 185 -34.86 16.95 -14.99
N GLU A 186 -34.64 16.35 -13.84
CA GLU A 186 -35.69 15.78 -12.98
C GLU A 186 -36.73 16.85 -12.58
N VAL A 187 -36.27 18.01 -12.13
CA VAL A 187 -37.16 19.15 -11.79
C VAL A 187 -37.96 19.57 -12.99
N GLY A 188 -37.32 19.67 -14.17
CA GLY A 188 -38.04 20.02 -15.43
C GLY A 188 -39.10 19.01 -15.80
N LEU A 189 -38.82 17.73 -15.70
CA LEU A 189 -39.79 16.65 -16.00
C LEU A 189 -40.95 16.63 -14.99
N ASN A 190 -40.66 16.83 -13.69
CA ASN A 190 -41.72 16.93 -12.67
C ASN A 190 -42.64 18.11 -12.89
N ASN A 191 -42.12 19.27 -13.29
CA ASN A 191 -42.96 20.41 -13.65
C ASN A 191 -43.84 20.13 -14.87
N GLN A 192 -43.31 19.46 -15.91
CA GLN A 192 -44.09 19.02 -17.06
C GLN A 192 -45.18 18.03 -16.67
N LEU A 193 -44.85 17.06 -15.78
CA LEU A 193 -45.82 16.09 -15.30
C LEU A 193 -46.97 16.76 -14.55
N MET A 194 -46.69 17.71 -13.66
CA MET A 194 -47.73 18.48 -12.95
C MET A 194 -48.60 19.31 -13.87
N ALA A 195 -48.07 19.80 -14.98
CA ALA A 195 -48.80 20.61 -15.96
C ALA A 195 -49.66 19.78 -16.90
N ILE A 196 -49.55 18.45 -16.94
CA ILE A 196 -50.23 17.60 -17.94
C ILE A 196 -51.73 17.62 -17.74
N ASP A 197 -52.24 17.54 -16.52
CA ASP A 197 -53.67 17.56 -16.23
C ASP A 197 -54.27 18.89 -16.58
N GLN A 198 -53.57 20.00 -16.29
CA GLN A 198 -54.03 21.35 -16.63
C GLN A 198 -54.05 21.57 -18.14
N LYS A 199 -53.08 21.03 -18.90
CA LYS A 199 -53.01 21.10 -20.36
C LYS A 199 -54.26 20.49 -21.03
N TYR A 200 -54.77 19.41 -20.50
CA TYR A 200 -55.90 18.67 -21.10
C TYR A 200 -57.25 18.97 -20.43
N ALA A 201 -57.30 19.62 -19.25
CA ALA A 201 -58.53 19.91 -18.53
C ALA A 201 -59.57 20.64 -19.38
N GLY A 202 -59.18 21.65 -20.17
CA GLY A 202 -60.07 22.37 -21.05
C GLY A 202 -60.71 21.51 -22.15
N GLN A 203 -59.91 20.61 -22.71
CA GLN A 203 -60.40 19.70 -23.75
C GLN A 203 -61.39 18.67 -23.20
N PHE A 204 -61.16 18.16 -21.99
CA PHE A 204 -62.07 17.25 -21.33
C PHE A 204 -63.41 17.93 -21.03
N ILE A 205 -63.39 19.17 -20.50
CA ILE A 205 -64.62 19.95 -20.22
C ILE A 205 -65.41 20.17 -21.51
N ASP A 206 -64.78 20.55 -22.64
CA ASP A 206 -65.42 20.77 -23.87
C ASP A 206 -66.05 19.51 -24.47
N ILE A 207 -65.36 18.37 -24.37
CA ILE A 207 -65.90 17.07 -24.80
C ILE A 207 -67.09 16.68 -23.93
N GLU A 208 -67.06 16.89 -22.65
CA GLU A 208 -68.12 16.55 -21.73
C GLU A 208 -69.33 17.41 -21.96
N ARG A 209 -69.17 18.71 -22.23
CA ARG A 209 -70.26 19.59 -22.68
C ARG A 209 -70.93 19.09 -23.98
N LYS A 210 -70.16 18.69 -24.96
CA LYS A 210 -70.67 18.13 -26.23
C LYS A 210 -71.47 16.82 -26.02
N ILE A 211 -70.92 15.94 -25.17
CA ILE A 211 -71.59 14.68 -24.81
C ILE A 211 -72.98 14.97 -24.18
N ASN A 212 -72.99 15.87 -23.22
CA ASN A 212 -74.22 16.23 -22.49
C ASN A 212 -75.23 16.90 -23.43
N ALA A 213 -74.79 17.79 -24.33
CA ALA A 213 -75.66 18.36 -25.35
C ALA A 213 -76.30 17.31 -26.29
N ILE A 214 -75.51 16.34 -26.71
CA ILE A 214 -76.01 15.22 -27.53
C ILE A 214 -77.02 14.36 -26.75
N ARG A 215 -76.76 14.07 -25.50
CA ARG A 215 -77.69 13.31 -24.62
C ARG A 215 -79.05 14.05 -24.52
N ASN A 216 -79.00 15.35 -24.19
CA ASN A 216 -80.21 16.15 -24.07
C ASN A 216 -80.95 16.26 -25.38
N ALA A 217 -80.30 16.46 -26.52
CA ALA A 217 -80.90 16.46 -27.81
C ALA A 217 -81.58 15.12 -28.18
N LYS A 218 -80.91 14.01 -27.87
CA LYS A 218 -81.46 12.66 -28.03
C LYS A 218 -82.74 12.48 -27.22
N GLU A 219 -82.81 12.89 -25.97
CA GLU A 219 -83.97 12.77 -25.11
C GLU A 219 -85.14 13.60 -25.68
N GLN A 220 -84.90 14.85 -26.11
CA GLN A 220 -85.95 15.72 -26.72
C GLN A 220 -86.54 15.09 -28.00
N VAL A 221 -85.66 14.55 -28.85
CA VAL A 221 -86.08 13.88 -30.06
C VAL A 221 -86.95 12.61 -29.78
N ILE A 222 -86.50 11.81 -28.80
CA ILE A 222 -87.22 10.60 -28.38
C ILE A 222 -88.56 10.97 -27.80
N VAL A 223 -88.70 11.97 -26.95
CA VAL A 223 -89.99 12.44 -26.41
C VAL A 223 -90.92 12.89 -27.56
N SER A 224 -90.38 13.68 -28.49
CA SER A 224 -91.21 14.09 -29.66
C SER A 224 -91.70 12.91 -30.52
N ILE A 225 -90.90 11.87 -30.69
CA ILE A 225 -91.26 10.63 -31.40
C ILE A 225 -92.34 9.90 -30.61
N VAL A 226 -92.21 9.74 -29.29
CA VAL A 226 -93.25 9.09 -28.45
C VAL A 226 -94.56 9.85 -28.49
N ASP A 227 -94.59 11.18 -28.47
CA ASP A 227 -95.75 11.99 -28.58
C ASP A 227 -96.44 11.78 -29.89
N ILE A 228 -95.67 11.75 -31.00
CA ILE A 228 -96.25 11.46 -32.36
C ILE A 228 -96.80 10.03 -32.42
N GLU A 229 -96.07 9.02 -31.88
CA GLU A 229 -96.59 7.65 -31.79
C GLU A 229 -97.92 7.57 -31.02
N ALA A 230 -98.00 8.27 -29.90
CA ALA A 230 -99.24 8.34 -29.11
C ALA A 230 -100.39 8.96 -29.91
N GLY A 231 -100.10 10.07 -30.62
CA GLY A 231 -101.07 10.71 -31.52
C GLY A 231 -101.53 9.79 -32.63
N ILE A 232 -100.63 9.02 -33.25
CA ILE A 232 -100.98 8.02 -34.30
C ILE A 232 -101.88 6.95 -33.67
N LYS A 233 -101.57 6.42 -32.51
CA LYS A 233 -102.40 5.41 -31.85
C LYS A 233 -103.79 5.91 -31.48
N MET A 234 -103.94 7.18 -31.13
CA MET A 234 -105.23 7.76 -30.77
C MET A 234 -106.14 8.10 -31.96
N ASN A 235 -105.56 8.47 -33.07
CA ASN A 235 -106.34 9.07 -34.19
C ASN A 235 -106.42 8.17 -35.43
N LEU A 236 -105.61 7.11 -35.54
CA LEU A 236 -105.54 6.28 -36.74
C LEU A 236 -105.81 4.78 -36.48
N SER A 237 -106.15 4.36 -35.24
CA SER A 237 -106.52 2.98 -34.86
C SER A 237 -108.01 2.72 -34.77
#